data_7f742d9387309d5c8f3546977abe2b3b
#
_entry.id   7f742d9387309d5c8f3546977abe2b3b
#
_cell.length_a   1.000
_cell.length_b   1.000
_cell.length_c   1.000
_cell.angle_alpha   90.00
_cell.angle_beta   90.00
_cell.angle_gamma   90.00
#
_symmetry.space_group_name_H-M   'P 1'
#
loop_
_entity.id
_entity.type
_entity.pdbx_description
1 polymer ?
#
loop_
_entity_poly.entity_id
_entity_poly.type
_entity_poly.pdbx_seq_one_letter_code
_entity_poly.pdbx_strand_id
1 'polypeptide(L)'
;IEAKPDVFNHNIETVPGLYRQVRPGSRYFASVELLKKTKKINKNIFTKSGLMVGLGENKDEILQVMDDLRSAEVDFLTIGQYLQPSVKHHPLDKYYKPDEFEELKSIAKSKGFLLVSSSPLTRSSYHADEDFAKLQKNRINQTNAQSIS
;
A
#
# COMPACT_ATOMS: atom_id res chain seq x y z
N ILE A 1 3.77 -26.59 13.37
CA ILE A 1 2.95 -25.39 13.14
C ILE A 1 3.65 -24.55 12.10
N GLU A 2 3.06 -24.45 10.96
CA GLU A 2 3.60 -23.61 9.90
C GLU A 2 3.45 -22.14 10.28
N ALA A 3 4.57 -21.47 10.39
CA ALA A 3 4.58 -20.04 10.53
C ALA A 3 4.17 -19.44 9.18
N LYS A 4 2.92 -19.04 9.05
CA LYS A 4 2.52 -18.25 7.91
C LYS A 4 3.26 -16.92 7.98
N PRO A 5 3.86 -16.44 6.88
CA PRO A 5 4.43 -15.10 6.89
C PRO A 5 3.32 -14.11 7.19
N ASP A 6 3.52 -13.35 8.25
CA ASP A 6 2.55 -12.34 8.66
C ASP A 6 2.60 -11.16 7.71
N VAL A 7 1.49 -10.46 7.59
CA VAL A 7 1.42 -9.18 6.90
C VAL A 7 1.24 -8.09 7.95
N PHE A 8 2.17 -7.14 7.98
CA PHE A 8 2.03 -5.95 8.78
C PHE A 8 1.39 -4.86 7.93
N ASN A 9 0.19 -4.44 8.31
CA ASN A 9 -0.57 -3.42 7.57
C ASN A 9 -0.59 -2.12 8.35
N HIS A 10 -0.08 -1.06 7.74
CA HIS A 10 -0.16 0.29 8.30
C HIS A 10 -0.42 1.27 7.16
N ASN A 11 -1.64 1.81 7.13
CA ASN A 11 -2.06 2.72 6.07
C ASN A 11 -1.54 4.13 6.33
N ILE A 12 -0.95 4.74 5.30
CA ILE A 12 -0.55 6.14 5.36
C ILE A 12 -1.73 7.09 5.10
N GLU A 13 -2.76 6.62 4.43
CA GLU A 13 -4.05 7.28 4.18
C GLU A 13 -4.02 8.36 3.11
N THR A 14 -3.08 9.31 3.15
CA THR A 14 -3.00 10.41 2.19
C THR A 14 -1.57 10.87 1.96
N VAL A 15 -1.39 11.82 1.04
CA VAL A 15 -0.10 12.41 0.72
C VAL A 15 0.36 13.37 1.83
N PRO A 16 1.69 13.63 1.96
CA PRO A 16 2.20 14.48 3.04
C PRO A 16 1.57 15.85 3.13
N GLY A 17 1.30 16.49 1.99
CA GLY A 17 0.75 17.83 1.95
C GLY A 17 -0.66 17.97 2.52
N LEU A 18 -1.38 16.86 2.66
CA LEU A 18 -2.75 16.84 3.18
C LEU A 18 -2.85 16.29 4.60
N TYR A 19 -1.75 15.89 5.22
CA TYR A 19 -1.80 15.23 6.52
C TYR A 19 -2.44 16.07 7.62
N ARG A 20 -2.18 17.36 7.66
CA ARG A 20 -2.78 18.25 8.67
C ARG A 20 -4.31 18.24 8.61
N GLN A 21 -4.85 18.18 7.40
CA GLN A 21 -6.29 18.29 7.17
C GLN A 21 -7.00 16.94 7.30
N VAL A 22 -6.34 15.88 6.85
CA VAL A 22 -6.97 14.54 6.77
C VAL A 22 -6.67 13.72 8.02
N ARG A 23 -5.48 13.83 8.57
CA ARG A 23 -5.04 13.05 9.75
C ARG A 23 -4.37 13.96 10.80
N PRO A 24 -5.14 14.87 11.42
CA PRO A 24 -4.57 15.75 12.45
C PRO A 24 -3.92 14.93 13.56
N GLY A 25 -2.74 15.34 13.99
CA GLY A 25 -2.01 14.65 15.04
C GLY A 25 -1.16 13.47 14.58
N SER A 26 -1.27 13.05 13.33
CA SER A 26 -0.45 12.00 12.75
C SER A 26 0.66 12.61 11.90
N ARG A 27 1.75 11.84 11.72
CA ARG A 27 2.88 12.30 10.91
C ARG A 27 3.14 11.30 9.80
N TYR A 28 3.21 11.80 8.56
CA TYR A 28 3.46 10.98 7.38
C TYR A 28 4.78 10.21 7.50
N PHE A 29 5.87 10.90 7.80
CA PHE A 29 7.19 10.25 7.85
C PHE A 29 7.32 9.28 9.02
N ALA A 30 6.61 9.51 10.12
CA ALA A 30 6.57 8.55 11.22
C ALA A 30 5.92 7.24 10.78
N SER A 31 4.86 7.32 9.97
CA SER A 31 4.20 6.13 9.41
C SER A 31 5.09 5.37 8.45
N VAL A 32 5.80 6.07 7.58
CA VAL A 32 6.75 5.45 6.66
C VAL A 32 7.89 4.79 7.43
N GLU A 33 8.41 5.47 8.45
CA GLU A 33 9.49 4.94 9.29
C GLU A 33 9.07 3.70 10.08
N LEU A 34 7.82 3.66 10.53
CA LEU A 34 7.27 2.47 11.20
C LEU A 34 7.29 1.25 10.27
N LEU A 35 6.88 1.42 9.03
CA LEU A 35 6.92 0.36 8.02
C LEU A 35 8.35 -0.10 7.76
N LYS A 36 9.27 0.84 7.65
CA LYS A 36 10.68 0.56 7.42
C LYS A 36 11.29 -0.22 8.59
N LYS A 37 11.03 0.20 9.81
CA LYS A 37 11.52 -0.47 11.02
C LYS A 37 10.98 -1.89 11.15
N THR A 38 9.70 -2.08 10.83
CA THR A 38 9.08 -3.41 10.85
C THR A 38 9.81 -4.36 9.91
N LYS A 39 10.14 -3.90 8.72
CA LYS A 39 10.87 -4.70 7.74
C LYS A 39 12.30 -4.99 8.18
N LYS A 40 12.95 -4.05 8.85
CA LYS A 40 14.31 -4.26 9.39
C LYS A 40 14.33 -5.31 10.50
N ILE A 41 13.33 -5.31 11.36
CA ILE A 41 13.23 -6.26 12.48
C ILE A 41 12.99 -7.67 11.96
N ASN A 42 12.14 -7.81 10.92
CA ASN A 42 11.83 -9.10 10.34
C ASN A 42 11.72 -8.99 8.82
N LYS A 43 12.77 -9.36 8.12
CA LYS A 43 12.84 -9.28 6.65
C LYS A 43 11.86 -10.23 5.95
N ASN A 44 11.36 -11.23 6.66
CA ASN A 44 10.45 -12.22 6.08
C ASN A 44 8.98 -11.81 6.18
N ILE A 45 8.66 -10.76 6.94
CA ILE A 45 7.30 -10.26 7.01
C ILE A 45 6.98 -9.45 5.74
N PHE A 46 5.76 -9.60 5.25
CA PHE A 46 5.27 -8.70 4.20
C PHE A 46 4.72 -7.44 4.84
N THR A 47 5.02 -6.29 4.26
CA THR A 47 4.46 -5.02 4.70
C THR A 47 3.49 -4.47 3.66
N LYS A 48 2.40 -3.89 4.15
CA LYS A 48 1.32 -3.37 3.31
C LYS A 48 0.93 -1.98 3.78
N SER A 49 0.68 -1.09 2.83
CA SER A 49 0.16 0.24 3.12
C SER A 49 -0.96 0.59 2.16
N GLY A 50 -1.81 1.53 2.57
CA GLY A 50 -2.92 1.99 1.77
C GLY A 50 -2.95 3.50 1.65
N LEU A 51 -3.42 3.95 0.49
CA LEU A 51 -3.57 5.36 0.14
C LEU A 51 -4.96 5.60 -0.43
N MET A 52 -5.63 6.64 0.06
CA MET A 52 -6.87 7.11 -0.53
C MET A 52 -6.57 8.25 -1.49
N VAL A 53 -7.28 8.29 -2.61
CA VAL A 53 -7.17 9.37 -3.59
C VAL A 53 -8.51 10.09 -3.73
N GLY A 54 -8.48 11.35 -4.16
CA GLY A 54 -9.69 12.17 -4.25
C GLY A 54 -9.81 13.18 -3.14
N LEU A 55 -8.73 13.41 -2.37
CA LEU A 55 -8.68 14.32 -1.24
C LEU A 55 -8.11 15.71 -1.61
N GLY A 56 -7.58 15.86 -2.82
CA GLY A 56 -6.96 17.11 -3.29
C GLY A 56 -5.51 16.95 -3.71
N GLU A 57 -4.99 15.74 -3.70
CA GLU A 57 -3.61 15.44 -4.11
C GLU A 57 -3.46 15.52 -5.63
N ASN A 58 -2.25 15.80 -6.10
CA ASN A 58 -1.93 15.68 -7.51
C ASN A 58 -1.19 14.37 -7.79
N LYS A 59 -0.99 14.06 -9.07
CA LYS A 59 -0.36 12.80 -9.48
C LYS A 59 1.08 12.70 -8.99
N ASP A 60 1.84 13.78 -9.05
CA ASP A 60 3.24 13.77 -8.61
C ASP A 60 3.35 13.45 -7.11
N GLU A 61 2.42 13.93 -6.31
CA GLU A 61 2.37 13.61 -4.88
C GLU A 61 2.10 12.13 -4.65
N ILE A 62 1.21 11.52 -5.43
CA ILE A 62 0.93 10.08 -5.35
C ILE A 62 2.19 9.28 -5.70
N LEU A 63 2.88 9.67 -6.78
CA LEU A 63 4.09 8.97 -7.21
C LEU A 63 5.21 9.09 -6.17
N GLN A 64 5.31 10.24 -5.51
CA GLN A 64 6.28 10.43 -4.44
C GLN A 64 5.99 9.51 -3.25
N VAL A 65 4.73 9.35 -2.89
CA VAL A 65 4.31 8.40 -1.85
C VAL A 65 4.74 6.98 -2.22
N MET A 66 4.54 6.59 -3.47
CA MET A 66 4.99 5.27 -3.93
C MET A 66 6.50 5.10 -3.76
N ASP A 67 7.28 6.12 -4.11
CA ASP A 67 8.74 6.08 -3.96
C ASP A 67 9.15 5.98 -2.50
N ASP A 68 8.50 6.75 -1.62
CA ASP A 68 8.77 6.72 -0.19
C ASP A 68 8.48 5.33 0.40
N LEU A 69 7.35 4.74 0.02
CA LEU A 69 6.99 3.40 0.47
C LEU A 69 7.94 2.33 -0.06
N ARG A 70 8.38 2.45 -1.32
CA ARG A 70 9.37 1.50 -1.85
C ARG A 70 10.74 1.66 -1.19
N SER A 71 11.12 2.87 -0.83
CA SER A 71 12.34 3.10 -0.04
C SER A 71 12.27 2.44 1.33
N ALA A 72 11.06 2.31 1.88
CA ALA A 72 10.82 1.60 3.12
C ALA A 72 10.60 0.09 2.90
N GLU A 73 10.77 -0.39 1.67
CA GLU A 73 10.60 -1.80 1.28
C GLU A 73 9.19 -2.35 1.51
N VAL A 74 8.18 -1.51 1.33
CA VAL A 74 6.78 -1.95 1.42
C VAL A 74 6.46 -2.85 0.22
N ASP A 75 5.88 -4.01 0.49
CA ASP A 75 5.62 -5.04 -0.51
C ASP A 75 4.28 -4.86 -1.22
N PHE A 76 3.24 -4.48 -0.49
CA PHE A 76 1.88 -4.41 -1.01
C PHE A 76 1.32 -2.99 -0.89
N LEU A 77 0.63 -2.54 -1.93
CA LEU A 77 0.00 -1.21 -1.94
C LEU A 77 -1.46 -1.32 -2.33
N THR A 78 -2.33 -0.65 -1.58
CA THR A 78 -3.73 -0.47 -1.95
C THR A 78 -3.99 1.01 -2.23
N ILE A 79 -4.71 1.29 -3.30
CA ILE A 79 -5.13 2.65 -3.66
C ILE A 79 -6.64 2.62 -3.87
N GLY A 80 -7.37 3.41 -3.10
CA GLY A 80 -8.82 3.45 -3.16
C GLY A 80 -9.37 4.86 -3.25
N GLN A 81 -10.61 4.98 -3.69
CA GLN A 81 -11.31 6.24 -3.79
C GLN A 81 -11.75 6.70 -2.40
N TYR A 82 -11.41 7.93 -2.04
CA TYR A 82 -11.95 8.56 -0.84
C TYR A 82 -13.43 8.87 -1.05
N LEU A 83 -14.25 8.47 -0.07
CA LEU A 83 -15.67 8.82 -0.02
C LEU A 83 -15.90 9.56 1.28
N GLN A 84 -16.37 10.81 1.19
CA GLN A 84 -16.59 11.64 2.38
C GLN A 84 -17.68 11.02 3.28
N PRO A 85 -17.35 10.56 4.50
CA PRO A 85 -18.33 9.88 5.36
C PRO A 85 -19.41 10.79 5.89
N SER A 86 -19.10 12.07 6.12
CA SER A 86 -20.07 13.07 6.59
C SER A 86 -19.57 14.47 6.26
N VAL A 87 -20.43 15.47 6.45
CA VAL A 87 -20.06 16.88 6.22
C VAL A 87 -18.93 17.36 7.12
N LYS A 88 -18.66 16.66 8.22
CA LYS A 88 -17.58 17.02 9.15
C LYS A 88 -16.23 16.52 8.69
N HIS A 89 -16.18 15.59 7.75
CA HIS A 89 -14.95 15.02 7.22
C HIS A 89 -14.40 15.88 6.07
N HIS A 90 -13.14 15.63 5.73
CA HIS A 90 -12.52 16.32 4.61
C HIS A 90 -13.37 16.19 3.35
N PRO A 91 -13.63 17.29 2.61
CA PRO A 91 -14.48 17.23 1.44
C PRO A 91 -13.84 16.41 0.32
N LEU A 92 -14.70 15.72 -0.44
CA LEU A 92 -14.28 15.02 -1.63
C LEU A 92 -13.87 16.05 -2.69
N ASP A 93 -12.66 15.88 -3.24
CA ASP A 93 -12.14 16.77 -4.30
C ASP A 93 -12.41 16.22 -5.68
N LYS A 94 -12.21 14.91 -5.87
CA LYS A 94 -12.30 14.30 -7.18
C LYS A 94 -12.68 12.83 -7.09
N TYR A 95 -13.53 12.38 -8.03
CA TYR A 95 -13.72 10.96 -8.30
C TYR A 95 -12.77 10.53 -9.41
N TYR A 96 -11.85 9.61 -9.07
CA TYR A 96 -10.93 9.06 -10.06
C TYR A 96 -11.67 8.05 -10.93
N LYS A 97 -11.34 8.04 -12.21
CA LYS A 97 -11.91 7.10 -13.17
C LYS A 97 -11.20 5.74 -13.09
N PRO A 98 -11.86 4.65 -13.48
CA PRO A 98 -11.20 3.33 -13.52
C PRO A 98 -9.88 3.33 -14.28
N ASP A 99 -9.80 4.07 -15.39
CA ASP A 99 -8.56 4.18 -16.18
C ASP A 99 -7.43 4.82 -15.39
N GLU A 100 -7.74 5.81 -14.56
CA GLU A 100 -6.75 6.45 -13.69
C GLU A 100 -6.23 5.48 -12.63
N PHE A 101 -7.11 4.64 -12.07
CA PHE A 101 -6.70 3.59 -11.13
C PHE A 101 -5.80 2.57 -11.81
N GLU A 102 -6.11 2.18 -13.04
CA GLU A 102 -5.27 1.23 -13.79
C GLU A 102 -3.90 1.81 -14.09
N GLU A 103 -3.83 3.10 -14.43
CA GLU A 103 -2.55 3.78 -14.65
C GLU A 103 -1.72 3.78 -13.37
N LEU A 104 -2.31 4.15 -12.24
CA LEU A 104 -1.61 4.14 -10.95
C LEU A 104 -1.13 2.74 -10.58
N LYS A 105 -1.93 1.72 -10.86
CA LYS A 105 -1.55 0.32 -10.64
C LYS A 105 -0.32 -0.07 -11.46
N SER A 106 -0.30 0.29 -12.74
CA SER A 106 0.83 -0.01 -13.62
C SER A 106 2.10 0.68 -13.15
N ILE A 107 1.99 1.94 -12.75
CA ILE A 107 3.13 2.70 -12.23
C ILE A 107 3.66 2.05 -10.93
N ALA A 108 2.77 1.70 -10.01
CA ALA A 108 3.16 1.07 -8.75
C ALA A 108 3.87 -0.26 -8.99
N LYS A 109 3.36 -1.09 -9.89
CA LYS A 109 4.01 -2.34 -10.24
C LYS A 109 5.40 -2.12 -10.82
N SER A 110 5.56 -1.10 -11.66
CA SER A 110 6.86 -0.77 -12.25
C SER A 110 7.86 -0.31 -11.20
N LYS A 111 7.40 0.22 -10.08
CA LYS A 111 8.27 0.64 -8.97
C LYS A 111 8.68 -0.51 -8.05
N GLY A 112 8.09 -1.69 -8.23
CA GLY A 112 8.52 -2.89 -7.53
C GLY A 112 7.58 -3.41 -6.45
N PHE A 113 6.37 -2.85 -6.30
CA PHE A 113 5.39 -3.45 -5.39
C PHE A 113 4.99 -4.83 -5.89
N LEU A 114 4.96 -5.80 -5.00
CA LEU A 114 4.64 -7.19 -5.34
C LEU A 114 3.16 -7.37 -5.66
N LEU A 115 2.30 -6.71 -4.90
CA LEU A 115 0.86 -6.71 -5.13
C LEU A 115 0.36 -5.28 -5.08
N VAL A 116 -0.50 -4.92 -6.01
CA VAL A 116 -1.16 -3.62 -6.04
C VAL A 116 -2.64 -3.82 -6.27
N SER A 117 -3.46 -3.31 -5.35
CA SER A 117 -4.90 -3.22 -5.52
C SER A 117 -5.22 -1.75 -5.74
N SER A 118 -5.75 -1.40 -6.89
CA SER A 118 -6.06 -0.02 -7.25
C SER A 118 -7.40 0.01 -7.96
N SER A 119 -8.42 0.46 -7.25
CA SER A 119 -9.79 0.52 -7.78
C SER A 119 -10.66 1.43 -6.94
N PRO A 120 -11.80 1.88 -7.48
CA PRO A 120 -12.74 2.68 -6.70
C PRO A 120 -13.27 1.97 -5.46
N LEU A 121 -13.31 0.64 -5.50
CA LEU A 121 -13.73 -0.20 -4.39
C LEU A 121 -12.57 -1.04 -3.93
N THR A 122 -11.82 -0.54 -2.95
CA THR A 122 -10.75 -1.33 -2.34
C THR A 122 -11.31 -2.19 -1.23
N ARG A 123 -12.01 -3.21 -1.57
CA ARG A 123 -12.15 -4.34 -0.67
C ARG A 123 -10.99 -5.26 -0.98
N SER A 124 -10.41 -5.90 0.05
CA SER A 124 -9.54 -7.02 -0.17
C SER A 124 -10.29 -7.97 -1.09
N SER A 125 -10.02 -7.88 -2.37
CA SER A 125 -10.74 -8.66 -3.34
C SER A 125 -10.29 -10.11 -3.22
N TYR A 126 -11.14 -10.99 -3.61
CA TYR A 126 -10.88 -12.41 -3.74
C TYR A 126 -9.56 -12.67 -4.49
N HIS A 127 -9.26 -11.85 -5.50
CA HIS A 127 -8.03 -11.97 -6.29
C HIS A 127 -6.77 -11.59 -5.50
N ALA A 128 -6.86 -10.63 -4.59
CA ALA A 128 -5.71 -10.24 -3.76
C ALA A 128 -5.32 -11.38 -2.83
N ASP A 129 -6.29 -12.12 -2.28
CA ASP A 129 -6.01 -13.26 -1.42
C ASP A 129 -5.36 -14.40 -2.19
N GLU A 130 -5.79 -14.67 -3.41
CA GLU A 130 -5.18 -15.67 -4.28
C GLU A 130 -3.75 -15.31 -4.64
N ASP A 131 -3.51 -14.05 -5.00
CA ASP A 131 -2.19 -13.57 -5.35
C ASP A 131 -1.24 -13.64 -4.15
N PHE A 132 -1.73 -13.31 -2.96
CA PHE A 132 -0.96 -13.43 -1.73
C PHE A 132 -0.57 -14.88 -1.47
N ALA A 133 -1.52 -15.82 -1.65
CA ALA A 133 -1.26 -17.24 -1.47
C ALA A 133 -0.17 -17.74 -2.44
N LYS A 134 -0.21 -17.28 -3.69
CA LYS A 134 0.83 -17.62 -4.68
C LYS A 134 2.19 -17.10 -4.28
N LEU A 135 2.28 -15.88 -3.77
CA LEU A 135 3.53 -15.29 -3.31
C LEU A 135 4.11 -16.04 -2.11
N GLN A 136 3.26 -16.46 -1.17
CA GLN A 136 3.69 -17.28 -0.06
C GLN A 136 4.28 -18.60 -0.53
N LYS A 137 3.59 -19.27 -1.45
CA LYS A 137 4.03 -20.54 -2.01
C LYS A 137 5.37 -20.41 -2.73
N ASN A 138 5.53 -19.37 -3.54
CA ASN A 138 6.78 -19.14 -4.27
C ASN A 138 7.94 -18.86 -3.30
N ARG A 139 7.71 -18.10 -2.24
CA ARG A 139 8.72 -17.82 -1.24
C ARG A 139 9.16 -19.08 -0.51
N ILE A 140 8.23 -19.96 -0.15
CA ILE A 140 8.52 -21.24 0.49
C ILE A 140 9.33 -22.13 -0.47
N ASN A 141 8.94 -22.21 -1.73
CA ASN A 141 9.64 -23.00 -2.73
C ASN A 141 11.07 -22.51 -2.96
N GLN A 142 11.28 -21.20 -3.00
CA GLN A 142 12.63 -20.63 -3.13
C GLN A 142 13.50 -20.96 -1.92
N THR A 143 12.96 -20.88 -0.72
CA THR A 143 13.66 -21.22 0.51
C THR A 143 14.06 -22.70 0.49
N ASN A 144 13.16 -23.58 0.10
CA ASN A 144 13.46 -25.01 0.00
C ASN A 144 14.53 -25.31 -1.05
N ALA A 145 14.48 -24.64 -2.19
CA ALA A 145 15.47 -24.82 -3.25
C ALA A 145 16.86 -24.36 -2.79
N GLN A 146 16.95 -23.27 -2.03
CA GLN A 146 18.22 -22.77 -1.49
C GLN A 146 18.80 -23.70 -0.43
N SER A 147 17.95 -24.38 0.34
CA SER A 147 18.42 -25.28 1.39
C SER A 147 18.91 -26.64 0.85
N ILE A 148 18.59 -26.97 -0.39
CA ILE A 148 18.99 -28.23 -1.05
C ILE A 148 20.32 -28.10 -1.80
N SER A 149 20.68 -26.89 -2.17
CA SER A 149 21.90 -26.67 -2.95
C SER A 149 23.17 -26.57 -2.08
#